data_70878e6316e5a81b140a5fd8895b5aa1
#
_entry.id   70878e6316e5a81b140a5fd8895b5aa1
#
_cell.length_a   1.000
_cell.length_b   1.000
_cell.length_c   1.000
_cell.angle_alpha   90.00
_cell.angle_beta   90.00
_cell.angle_gamma   90.00
#
_symmetry.space_group_name_H-M   'P 1'
#
loop_
_entity.id
_entity.type
_entity.pdbx_description
1 polymer ?
#
loop_
_entity_poly.entity_id
_entity_poly.type
_entity_poly.pdbx_seq_one_letter_code
_entity_poly.pdbx_strand_id
1 'polypeptide(L)'
;MPAREGQRAAWPGWAPAAVTEAFSRRGVPAPWAHQAAMASHARDGRHVIIATPAASGKSLGYLLPALTGVLEGGTALYLAPTRALAADQLRVASELAVPGVRPAVVDGDTPMAARDWARSHANYLLTTPDMLHQTLLPRHARWNGFFRRLRYIIVDECHTYRGVFGSHVAQVLRRLHRIAAYHGGPTSASTGSAGPGSASTGPIFLLASATVSEPASCAFLLTGQPAEEVTENAAPCGPVTFGLWEPPLTSTRGEAGAPVRRSATSEAAGLLANLVAEAVPVLAFTRS
;
A
#
# COMPACT_ATOMS: atom_id res chain seq x y z
N MET A 1 24.07 8.44 8.78
CA MET A 1 23.22 7.49 9.55
C MET A 1 23.90 6.14 9.48
N PRO A 2 24.12 5.43 10.59
CA PRO A 2 24.76 4.11 10.56
C PRO A 2 23.87 3.07 9.87
N ALA A 3 24.48 1.98 9.42
CA ALA A 3 23.74 0.82 8.93
C ALA A 3 22.89 0.22 10.05
N ARG A 4 21.76 -0.38 9.66
CA ARG A 4 20.89 -1.11 10.57
C ARG A 4 20.67 -2.52 10.05
N GLU A 5 20.83 -3.50 10.91
CA GLU A 5 20.48 -4.87 10.61
C GLU A 5 18.97 -5.06 10.58
N GLY A 6 18.51 -5.99 9.74
CA GLY A 6 17.09 -6.31 9.64
C GLY A 6 16.66 -7.27 10.75
N GLN A 7 15.47 -7.04 11.29
CA GLN A 7 14.84 -7.92 12.29
C GLN A 7 13.72 -8.73 11.65
N ARG A 8 13.94 -10.04 11.50
CA ARG A 8 12.93 -10.96 10.97
C ARG A 8 12.08 -11.54 12.09
N ALA A 9 10.82 -11.81 11.75
CA ALA A 9 9.92 -12.59 12.59
C ALA A 9 9.66 -13.94 11.92
N ALA A 10 9.22 -14.93 12.71
CA ALA A 10 8.74 -16.18 12.14
C ALA A 10 7.45 -15.97 11.33
N TRP A 11 7.19 -16.83 10.35
CA TRP A 11 5.88 -16.87 9.71
C TRP A 11 4.79 -17.14 10.77
N PRO A 12 3.69 -16.38 10.79
CA PRO A 12 2.61 -16.66 11.71
C PRO A 12 2.02 -18.06 11.49
N GLY A 13 1.72 -18.78 12.56
CA GLY A 13 1.20 -20.16 12.46
C GLY A 13 -0.15 -20.29 11.72
N TRP A 14 -0.89 -19.19 11.55
CA TRP A 14 -2.11 -19.14 10.77
C TRP A 14 -1.89 -18.91 9.27
N ALA A 15 -0.66 -18.59 8.85
CA ALA A 15 -0.36 -18.33 7.44
C ALA A 15 -0.34 -19.66 6.65
N PRO A 16 -1.14 -19.80 5.56
CA PRO A 16 -1.14 -21.01 4.77
C PRO A 16 0.21 -21.25 4.10
N ALA A 17 0.65 -22.52 4.05
CA ALA A 17 1.90 -22.91 3.37
C ALA A 17 1.98 -22.38 1.94
N ALA A 18 0.88 -22.44 1.18
CA ALA A 18 0.82 -21.94 -0.19
C ALA A 18 1.21 -20.45 -0.30
N VAL A 19 0.90 -19.62 0.71
CA VAL A 19 1.26 -18.20 0.74
C VAL A 19 2.71 -18.01 1.16
N THR A 20 3.15 -18.67 2.24
CA THR A 20 4.52 -18.55 2.74
C THR A 20 5.56 -19.08 1.75
N GLU A 21 5.27 -20.19 1.09
CA GLU A 21 6.10 -20.75 0.02
C GLU A 21 6.17 -19.84 -1.21
N ALA A 22 5.07 -19.18 -1.58
CA ALA A 22 5.06 -18.21 -2.68
C ALA A 22 6.03 -17.05 -2.42
N PHE A 23 6.05 -16.52 -1.20
CA PHE A 23 7.02 -15.48 -0.80
C PHE A 23 8.45 -16.07 -0.73
N SER A 24 8.63 -17.27 -0.21
CA SER A 24 9.94 -17.92 -0.10
C SER A 24 10.58 -18.15 -1.49
N ARG A 25 9.79 -18.56 -2.48
CA ARG A 25 10.25 -18.67 -3.89
C ARG A 25 10.74 -17.35 -4.48
N ARG A 26 10.26 -16.21 -3.95
CA ARG A 26 10.72 -14.88 -4.34
C ARG A 26 11.87 -14.34 -3.46
N GLY A 27 12.54 -15.20 -2.72
CA GLY A 27 13.68 -14.82 -1.88
C GLY A 27 13.31 -14.17 -0.54
N VAL A 28 12.07 -14.30 -0.10
CA VAL A 28 11.62 -13.80 1.21
C VAL A 28 11.45 -14.98 2.17
N PRO A 29 12.51 -15.39 2.88
CA PRO A 29 12.48 -16.59 3.75
C PRO A 29 11.61 -16.39 5.01
N ALA A 30 11.43 -15.16 5.45
CA ALA A 30 10.61 -14.80 6.59
C ALA A 30 10.23 -13.30 6.54
N PRO A 31 9.11 -12.87 7.12
CA PRO A 31 8.73 -11.47 7.16
C PRO A 31 9.67 -10.64 8.06
N TRP A 32 9.77 -9.36 7.80
CA TRP A 32 10.31 -8.42 8.78
C TRP A 32 9.32 -8.24 9.94
N ALA A 33 9.81 -7.89 11.13
CA ALA A 33 8.97 -7.76 12.32
C ALA A 33 7.78 -6.81 12.11
N HIS A 34 7.96 -5.67 11.42
CA HIS A 34 6.87 -4.75 11.12
C HIS A 34 5.81 -5.32 10.16
N GLN A 35 6.22 -6.19 9.24
CA GLN A 35 5.29 -6.88 8.33
C GLN A 35 4.46 -7.92 9.08
N ALA A 36 5.10 -8.68 9.97
CA ALA A 36 4.43 -9.66 10.83
C ALA A 36 3.47 -8.97 11.82
N ALA A 37 3.86 -7.83 12.40
CA ALA A 37 3.02 -7.05 13.29
C ALA A 37 1.74 -6.57 12.57
N MET A 38 1.86 -5.97 11.39
CA MET A 38 0.71 -5.56 10.58
C MET A 38 -0.21 -6.74 10.29
N ALA A 39 0.36 -7.86 9.84
CA ALA A 39 -0.42 -9.05 9.50
C ALA A 39 -1.16 -9.64 10.72
N SER A 40 -0.53 -9.62 11.90
CA SER A 40 -1.14 -10.10 13.14
C SER A 40 -2.30 -9.20 13.58
N HIS A 41 -2.12 -7.88 13.59
CA HIS A 41 -3.21 -6.95 13.90
C HIS A 41 -4.41 -7.14 12.95
N ALA A 42 -4.14 -7.30 11.65
CA ALA A 42 -5.18 -7.57 10.67
C ALA A 42 -5.91 -8.89 10.94
N ARG A 43 -5.19 -9.93 11.32
CA ARG A 43 -5.76 -11.25 11.64
C ARG A 43 -6.64 -11.19 12.90
N ASP A 44 -6.27 -10.37 13.87
CA ASP A 44 -7.03 -10.12 15.11
C ASP A 44 -8.29 -9.26 14.86
N GLY A 45 -8.58 -8.90 13.61
CA GLY A 45 -9.78 -8.11 13.27
C GLY A 45 -9.61 -6.61 13.49
N ARG A 46 -8.38 -6.11 13.65
CA ARG A 46 -8.08 -4.69 13.87
C ARG A 46 -7.71 -4.01 12.55
N HIS A 47 -8.24 -2.79 12.34
CA HIS A 47 -7.74 -1.92 11.28
C HIS A 47 -6.31 -1.54 11.60
N VAL A 48 -5.44 -1.44 10.58
CA VAL A 48 -4.02 -1.18 10.81
C VAL A 48 -3.45 -0.27 9.73
N ILE A 49 -2.57 0.63 10.15
CA ILE A 49 -1.76 1.45 9.27
C ILE A 49 -0.28 1.16 9.50
N ILE A 50 0.43 0.82 8.42
CA ILE A 50 1.88 0.72 8.40
C ILE A 50 2.46 2.00 7.80
N ALA A 51 3.26 2.72 8.58
CA ALA A 51 3.89 3.98 8.18
C ALA A 51 5.41 3.88 8.35
N THR A 52 6.05 3.24 7.38
CA THR A 52 7.50 3.02 7.36
C THR A 52 8.09 3.59 6.07
N PRO A 53 9.41 3.89 6.01
CA PRO A 53 10.04 4.45 4.83
C PRO A 53 9.77 3.65 3.55
N ALA A 54 9.96 4.29 2.40
CA ALA A 54 9.91 3.60 1.11
C ALA A 54 10.90 2.42 1.08
N ALA A 55 10.59 1.42 0.27
CA ALA A 55 11.40 0.19 0.12
C ALA A 55 11.58 -0.66 1.41
N SER A 56 10.82 -0.42 2.48
CA SER A 56 10.83 -1.27 3.68
C SER A 56 10.07 -2.60 3.49
N GLY A 57 9.45 -2.81 2.33
CA GLY A 57 8.72 -4.04 2.01
C GLY A 57 7.31 -4.12 2.59
N LYS A 58 6.64 -2.99 2.87
CA LYS A 58 5.27 -2.91 3.43
C LYS A 58 4.27 -3.88 2.80
N SER A 59 4.42 -4.16 1.51
CA SER A 59 3.47 -4.97 0.73
C SER A 59 3.22 -6.35 1.32
N LEU A 60 4.24 -7.02 1.87
CA LEU A 60 4.05 -8.31 2.52
C LEU A 60 3.13 -8.19 3.74
N GLY A 61 3.23 -7.11 4.50
CA GLY A 61 2.41 -6.88 5.69
C GLY A 61 0.90 -6.91 5.41
N TYR A 62 0.46 -6.35 4.28
CA TYR A 62 -0.95 -6.39 3.88
C TYR A 62 -1.30 -7.57 2.97
N LEU A 63 -0.36 -8.06 2.14
CA LEU A 63 -0.63 -9.20 1.26
C LEU A 63 -0.81 -10.50 2.05
N LEU A 64 -0.04 -10.73 3.10
CA LEU A 64 -0.11 -11.95 3.90
C LEU A 64 -1.53 -12.19 4.46
N PRO A 65 -2.15 -11.27 5.22
CA PRO A 65 -3.50 -11.47 5.70
C PRO A 65 -4.54 -11.45 4.58
N ALA A 66 -4.36 -10.62 3.55
CA ALA A 66 -5.32 -10.51 2.44
C ALA A 66 -5.40 -11.81 1.62
N LEU A 67 -4.24 -12.37 1.22
CA LEU A 67 -4.20 -13.63 0.47
C LEU A 67 -4.68 -14.81 1.33
N THR A 68 -4.33 -14.84 2.62
CA THR A 68 -4.89 -15.84 3.56
C THR A 68 -6.41 -15.75 3.62
N GLY A 69 -6.96 -14.55 3.79
CA GLY A 69 -8.41 -14.35 3.82
C GLY A 69 -9.11 -14.73 2.51
N VAL A 70 -8.43 -14.55 1.37
CA VAL A 70 -8.92 -15.00 0.06
C VAL A 70 -8.96 -16.54 -0.01
N LEU A 71 -7.93 -17.23 0.46
CA LEU A 71 -7.91 -18.70 0.51
C LEU A 71 -8.96 -19.28 1.48
N GLU A 72 -9.33 -18.53 2.50
CA GLU A 72 -10.43 -18.87 3.43
C GLU A 72 -11.83 -18.55 2.85
N GLY A 73 -11.93 -18.22 1.55
CA GLY A 73 -13.20 -17.96 0.86
C GLY A 73 -13.66 -16.51 0.86
N GLY A 74 -12.89 -15.61 1.45
CA GLY A 74 -13.10 -14.16 1.41
C GLY A 74 -12.72 -13.51 0.08
N THR A 75 -12.88 -12.20 0.00
CA THR A 75 -12.34 -11.36 -1.07
C THR A 75 -11.52 -10.22 -0.47
N ALA A 76 -10.59 -9.68 -1.25
CA ALA A 76 -9.81 -8.51 -0.86
C ALA A 76 -9.83 -7.46 -1.97
N LEU A 77 -9.91 -6.19 -1.58
CA LEU A 77 -9.89 -5.04 -2.48
C LEU A 77 -8.62 -4.23 -2.23
N TYR A 78 -7.87 -3.96 -3.29
CA TYR A 78 -6.70 -3.10 -3.26
C TYR A 78 -7.00 -1.78 -3.96
N LEU A 79 -6.75 -0.68 -3.28
CA LEU A 79 -6.92 0.69 -3.79
C LEU A 79 -5.57 1.35 -3.96
N ALA A 80 -5.24 1.66 -5.20
CA ALA A 80 -4.05 2.41 -5.60
C ALA A 80 -4.40 3.86 -5.92
N PRO A 81 -3.52 4.83 -5.64
CA PRO A 81 -3.72 6.22 -6.06
C PRO A 81 -3.68 6.39 -7.58
N THR A 82 -2.99 5.51 -8.29
CA THR A 82 -2.83 5.57 -9.74
C THR A 82 -3.06 4.22 -10.41
N ARG A 83 -3.47 4.26 -11.69
CA ARG A 83 -3.61 3.04 -12.51
C ARG A 83 -2.28 2.29 -12.70
N ALA A 84 -1.18 3.04 -12.85
CA ALA A 84 0.15 2.45 -12.98
C ALA A 84 0.52 1.60 -11.76
N LEU A 85 0.28 2.11 -10.55
CA LEU A 85 0.54 1.36 -9.33
C LEU A 85 -0.39 0.14 -9.20
N ALA A 86 -1.67 0.26 -9.59
CA ALA A 86 -2.59 -0.87 -9.61
C ALA A 86 -2.11 -1.97 -10.56
N ALA A 87 -1.63 -1.62 -11.75
CA ALA A 87 -1.09 -2.56 -12.72
C ALA A 87 0.20 -3.24 -12.22
N ASP A 88 1.10 -2.48 -11.59
CA ASP A 88 2.33 -3.04 -11.01
C ASP A 88 2.00 -4.03 -9.86
N GLN A 89 1.06 -3.69 -9.00
CA GLN A 89 0.62 -4.59 -7.93
C GLN A 89 -0.15 -5.81 -8.45
N LEU A 90 -0.87 -5.67 -9.57
CA LEU A 90 -1.47 -6.83 -10.25
C LEU A 90 -0.37 -7.81 -10.72
N ARG A 91 0.71 -7.26 -11.32
CA ARG A 91 1.87 -8.06 -11.74
C ARG A 91 2.47 -8.80 -10.54
N VAL A 92 2.72 -8.11 -9.42
CA VAL A 92 3.25 -8.72 -8.19
C VAL A 92 2.34 -9.84 -7.68
N ALA A 93 1.03 -9.60 -7.60
CA ALA A 93 0.06 -10.61 -7.14
C ALA A 93 -0.01 -11.82 -8.07
N SER A 94 0.09 -11.59 -9.40
CA SER A 94 0.09 -12.65 -10.41
C SER A 94 1.37 -13.49 -10.36
N GLU A 95 2.53 -12.86 -10.18
CA GLU A 95 3.83 -13.52 -10.07
C GLU A 95 3.99 -14.33 -8.78
N LEU A 96 3.29 -13.97 -7.70
CA LEU A 96 3.23 -14.79 -6.49
C LEU A 96 2.61 -16.16 -6.78
N ALA A 97 1.73 -16.23 -7.78
CA ALA A 97 1.11 -17.46 -8.27
C ALA A 97 0.55 -18.34 -7.14
N VAL A 98 -0.13 -17.72 -6.16
CA VAL A 98 -0.73 -18.48 -5.05
C VAL A 98 -1.96 -19.21 -5.55
N PRO A 99 -2.01 -20.55 -5.47
CA PRO A 99 -3.15 -21.34 -5.94
C PRO A 99 -4.45 -20.90 -5.26
N GLY A 100 -5.51 -20.69 -6.04
CA GLY A 100 -6.81 -20.23 -5.54
C GLY A 100 -6.98 -18.71 -5.50
N VAL A 101 -5.91 -17.93 -5.62
CA VAL A 101 -5.98 -16.46 -5.77
C VAL A 101 -6.19 -16.10 -7.24
N ARG A 102 -7.19 -15.28 -7.51
CA ARG A 102 -7.53 -14.78 -8.86
C ARG A 102 -7.51 -13.27 -8.84
N PRO A 103 -6.33 -12.66 -9.04
CA PRO A 103 -6.21 -11.22 -9.08
C PRO A 103 -6.78 -10.64 -10.37
N ALA A 104 -7.39 -9.48 -10.29
CA ALA A 104 -7.85 -8.71 -11.46
C ALA A 104 -7.78 -7.22 -11.18
N VAL A 105 -7.47 -6.44 -12.21
CA VAL A 105 -7.61 -4.98 -12.18
C VAL A 105 -8.92 -4.58 -12.85
N VAL A 106 -9.60 -3.59 -12.26
CA VAL A 106 -10.74 -2.92 -12.89
C VAL A 106 -10.48 -1.42 -12.84
N ASP A 107 -10.28 -0.84 -14.00
CA ASP A 107 -10.02 0.58 -14.23
C ASP A 107 -10.76 1.11 -15.46
N GLY A 108 -10.46 2.37 -15.86
CA GLY A 108 -11.11 3.01 -17.01
C GLY A 108 -10.88 2.29 -18.34
N ASP A 109 -9.74 1.68 -18.51
CA ASP A 109 -9.29 1.05 -19.77
C ASP A 109 -9.63 -0.46 -19.81
N THR A 110 -10.10 -1.04 -18.70
CA THR A 110 -10.43 -2.47 -18.63
C THR A 110 -11.62 -2.79 -19.57
N PRO A 111 -11.46 -3.69 -20.56
CA PRO A 111 -12.52 -4.10 -21.46
C PRO A 111 -13.74 -4.71 -20.73
N MET A 112 -14.93 -4.59 -21.31
CA MET A 112 -16.18 -5.08 -20.67
C MET A 112 -16.12 -6.57 -20.32
N ALA A 113 -15.61 -7.40 -21.24
CA ALA A 113 -15.46 -8.84 -20.99
C ALA A 113 -14.54 -9.14 -19.79
N ALA A 114 -13.45 -8.39 -19.63
CA ALA A 114 -12.55 -8.52 -18.49
C ALA A 114 -13.20 -8.03 -17.18
N ARG A 115 -14.02 -6.97 -17.24
CA ARG A 115 -14.82 -6.52 -16.06
C ARG A 115 -15.87 -7.57 -15.65
N ASP A 116 -16.52 -8.19 -16.61
CA ASP A 116 -17.51 -9.24 -16.34
C ASP A 116 -16.83 -10.50 -15.76
N TRP A 117 -15.66 -10.86 -16.28
CA TRP A 117 -14.85 -11.92 -15.70
C TRP A 117 -14.42 -11.59 -14.27
N ALA A 118 -13.87 -10.38 -14.05
CA ALA A 118 -13.44 -9.94 -12.72
C ALA A 118 -14.59 -9.98 -11.72
N ARG A 119 -15.78 -9.50 -12.11
CA ARG A 119 -16.97 -9.52 -11.27
C ARG A 119 -17.39 -10.94 -10.83
N SER A 120 -17.24 -11.92 -11.73
CA SER A 120 -17.71 -13.28 -11.50
C SER A 120 -16.67 -14.16 -10.82
N HIS A 121 -15.37 -13.90 -11.04
CA HIS A 121 -14.31 -14.84 -10.68
C HIS A 121 -13.22 -14.25 -9.78
N ALA A 122 -12.95 -12.93 -9.86
CA ALA A 122 -11.90 -12.33 -9.07
C ALA A 122 -12.20 -12.39 -7.57
N ASN A 123 -11.19 -12.71 -6.79
CA ASN A 123 -11.25 -12.68 -5.32
C ASN A 123 -10.20 -11.74 -4.72
N TYR A 124 -9.27 -11.23 -5.53
CA TYR A 124 -8.36 -10.14 -5.21
C TYR A 124 -8.50 -9.06 -6.30
N LEU A 125 -9.21 -7.97 -6.00
CA LEU A 125 -9.53 -6.94 -6.96
C LEU A 125 -8.69 -5.69 -6.72
N LEU A 126 -8.06 -5.17 -7.78
CA LEU A 126 -7.28 -3.95 -7.74
C LEU A 126 -8.02 -2.85 -8.52
N THR A 127 -8.05 -1.64 -7.97
CA THR A 127 -8.73 -0.51 -8.61
C THR A 127 -8.23 0.83 -8.05
N THR A 128 -8.77 1.93 -8.55
CA THR A 128 -8.53 3.28 -8.03
C THR A 128 -9.76 3.80 -7.30
N PRO A 129 -9.64 4.80 -6.40
CA PRO A 129 -10.78 5.42 -5.73
C PRO A 129 -11.84 5.97 -6.69
N ASP A 130 -11.43 6.56 -7.81
CA ASP A 130 -12.36 7.10 -8.82
C ASP A 130 -13.18 5.99 -9.46
N MET A 131 -12.53 4.90 -9.86
CA MET A 131 -13.23 3.77 -10.47
C MET A 131 -14.16 3.08 -9.48
N LEU A 132 -13.73 2.95 -8.23
CA LEU A 132 -14.56 2.47 -7.15
C LEU A 132 -15.81 3.35 -6.99
N HIS A 133 -15.63 4.67 -6.91
CA HIS A 133 -16.71 5.63 -6.72
C HIS A 133 -17.69 5.66 -7.88
N GLN A 134 -17.18 5.76 -9.11
CA GLN A 134 -18.01 6.00 -10.30
C GLN A 134 -18.63 4.73 -10.89
N THR A 135 -18.01 3.58 -10.66
CA THR A 135 -18.41 2.34 -11.34
C THR A 135 -18.84 1.23 -10.40
N LEU A 136 -18.01 0.87 -9.41
CA LEU A 136 -18.29 -0.30 -8.58
C LEU A 136 -19.40 -0.01 -7.55
N LEU A 137 -19.27 1.07 -6.79
CA LEU A 137 -20.22 1.41 -5.72
C LEU A 137 -21.63 1.76 -6.24
N PRO A 138 -21.82 2.52 -7.33
CA PRO A 138 -23.17 2.74 -7.87
C PRO A 138 -23.84 1.45 -8.37
N ARG A 139 -23.04 0.48 -8.77
CA ARG A 139 -23.50 -0.82 -9.27
C ARG A 139 -23.23 -1.96 -8.28
N HIS A 140 -23.17 -1.65 -6.99
CA HIS A 140 -22.79 -2.62 -5.94
C HIS A 140 -23.65 -3.88 -5.92
N ALA A 141 -24.92 -3.78 -6.35
CA ALA A 141 -25.80 -4.96 -6.46
C ALA A 141 -25.26 -6.00 -7.46
N ARG A 142 -24.64 -5.54 -8.56
CA ARG A 142 -23.99 -6.45 -9.53
C ARG A 142 -22.71 -7.08 -8.99
N TRP A 143 -22.05 -6.44 -8.00
CA TRP A 143 -20.84 -6.88 -7.32
C TRP A 143 -21.15 -7.55 -5.97
N ASN A 144 -22.41 -7.88 -5.70
CA ASN A 144 -22.86 -8.48 -4.45
C ASN A 144 -21.97 -9.69 -4.04
N GLY A 145 -21.70 -10.61 -4.98
CA GLY A 145 -20.87 -11.80 -4.71
C GLY A 145 -19.45 -11.47 -4.22
N PHE A 146 -18.89 -10.33 -4.63
CA PHE A 146 -17.61 -9.82 -4.17
C PHE A 146 -17.75 -9.12 -2.82
N PHE A 147 -18.64 -8.12 -2.72
CA PHE A 147 -18.77 -7.30 -1.50
C PHE A 147 -19.25 -8.09 -0.29
N ARG A 148 -20.11 -9.10 -0.49
CA ARG A 148 -20.59 -9.96 0.59
C ARG A 148 -19.45 -10.71 1.30
N ARG A 149 -18.38 -11.02 0.59
CA ARG A 149 -17.21 -11.75 1.09
C ARG A 149 -16.01 -10.86 1.35
N LEU A 150 -16.17 -9.52 1.19
CA LEU A 150 -15.06 -8.58 1.35
C LEU A 150 -14.56 -8.57 2.79
N ARG A 151 -13.33 -9.05 2.97
CA ARG A 151 -12.69 -9.18 4.27
C ARG A 151 -11.64 -8.12 4.51
N TYR A 152 -10.88 -7.75 3.48
CA TYR A 152 -9.81 -6.77 3.58
C TYR A 152 -9.92 -5.70 2.51
N ILE A 153 -9.69 -4.45 2.93
CA ILE A 153 -9.56 -3.29 2.06
C ILE A 153 -8.16 -2.73 2.26
N ILE A 154 -7.30 -2.90 1.25
CA ILE A 154 -5.94 -2.36 1.24
C ILE A 154 -6.00 -0.96 0.63
N VAL A 155 -5.44 0.02 1.32
CA VAL A 155 -5.32 1.41 0.87
C VAL A 155 -3.84 1.76 0.83
N ASP A 156 -3.23 1.60 -0.33
CA ASP A 156 -1.80 1.81 -0.50
C ASP A 156 -1.47 3.27 -0.80
N GLU A 157 -0.25 3.68 -0.43
CA GLU A 157 0.26 5.05 -0.56
C GLU A 157 -0.74 6.09 -0.03
N CYS A 158 -1.39 5.78 1.10
CA CYS A 158 -2.51 6.58 1.63
C CYS A 158 -2.12 8.01 2.01
N HIS A 159 -0.83 8.31 2.18
CA HIS A 159 -0.31 9.66 2.36
C HIS A 159 -0.54 10.60 1.16
N THR A 160 -0.87 10.05 -0.01
CA THR A 160 -1.22 10.82 -1.22
C THR A 160 -2.63 11.41 -1.15
N TYR A 161 -3.50 10.82 -0.32
CA TYR A 161 -4.89 11.28 -0.14
C TYR A 161 -4.95 12.45 0.84
N ARG A 162 -4.66 13.66 0.34
CA ARG A 162 -4.62 14.89 1.14
C ARG A 162 -5.52 15.97 0.55
N GLY A 163 -5.86 16.98 1.36
CA GLY A 163 -6.67 18.11 0.96
C GLY A 163 -8.06 17.71 0.47
N VAL A 164 -8.57 18.39 -0.55
CA VAL A 164 -9.90 18.14 -1.11
C VAL A 164 -10.02 16.73 -1.67
N PHE A 165 -9.01 16.26 -2.39
CA PHE A 165 -9.01 14.91 -2.93
C PHE A 165 -9.07 13.84 -1.82
N GLY A 166 -8.27 14.02 -0.76
CA GLY A 166 -8.30 13.12 0.40
C GLY A 166 -9.67 13.09 1.09
N SER A 167 -10.34 14.23 1.21
CA SER A 167 -11.70 14.29 1.76
C SER A 167 -12.72 13.53 0.91
N HIS A 168 -12.61 13.59 -0.41
CA HIS A 168 -13.45 12.80 -1.32
C HIS A 168 -13.18 11.30 -1.16
N VAL A 169 -11.91 10.88 -1.17
CA VAL A 169 -11.53 9.47 -0.96
C VAL A 169 -12.05 8.95 0.37
N ALA A 170 -11.97 9.74 1.44
CA ALA A 170 -12.51 9.36 2.76
C ALA A 170 -14.01 9.04 2.69
N GLN A 171 -14.82 9.84 1.98
CA GLN A 171 -16.24 9.56 1.80
C GLN A 171 -16.48 8.28 0.97
N VAL A 172 -15.64 8.03 -0.04
CA VAL A 172 -15.70 6.81 -0.84
C VAL A 172 -15.39 5.58 0.00
N LEU A 173 -14.34 5.62 0.85
CA LEU A 173 -13.98 4.53 1.75
C LEU A 173 -15.07 4.23 2.79
N ARG A 174 -15.65 5.26 3.40
CA ARG A 174 -16.77 5.11 4.35
C ARG A 174 -18.00 4.54 3.67
N ARG A 175 -18.30 4.95 2.44
CA ARG A 175 -19.38 4.39 1.63
C ARG A 175 -19.11 2.93 1.30
N LEU A 176 -17.89 2.57 0.89
CA LEU A 176 -17.48 1.20 0.62
C LEU A 176 -17.70 0.31 1.85
N HIS A 177 -17.24 0.77 3.02
CA HIS A 177 -17.37 0.03 4.27
C HIS A 177 -18.86 -0.26 4.58
N ARG A 178 -19.75 0.75 4.46
CA ARG A 178 -21.19 0.57 4.66
C ARG A 178 -21.82 -0.39 3.65
N ILE A 179 -21.44 -0.31 2.37
CA ILE A 179 -21.94 -1.20 1.32
C ILE A 179 -21.49 -2.64 1.57
N ALA A 180 -20.24 -2.85 1.96
CA ALA A 180 -19.73 -4.17 2.30
C ALA A 180 -20.45 -4.76 3.51
N ALA A 181 -20.66 -3.98 4.57
CA ALA A 181 -21.44 -4.39 5.74
C ALA A 181 -22.89 -4.73 5.37
N TYR A 182 -23.54 -3.92 4.52
CA TYR A 182 -24.90 -4.18 4.03
C TYR A 182 -25.01 -5.53 3.29
N HIS A 183 -24.05 -5.86 2.42
CA HIS A 183 -24.06 -7.13 1.70
C HIS A 183 -23.60 -8.32 2.55
N GLY A 184 -22.71 -8.09 3.52
CA GLY A 184 -22.17 -9.12 4.40
C GLY A 184 -23.21 -9.67 5.37
N GLY A 185 -24.20 -8.85 5.75
CA GLY A 185 -25.20 -9.21 6.76
C GLY A 185 -24.60 -9.44 8.16
N PRO A 186 -25.45 -9.74 9.16
CA PRO A 186 -24.98 -9.97 10.53
C PRO A 186 -24.14 -11.25 10.73
N THR A 187 -24.10 -12.13 9.73
CA THR A 187 -23.39 -13.42 9.78
C THR A 187 -21.97 -13.37 9.24
N SER A 188 -21.51 -12.25 8.69
CA SER A 188 -20.13 -12.10 8.22
C SER A 188 -19.14 -11.68 9.34
N ALA A 189 -19.60 -11.57 10.56
CA ALA A 189 -18.74 -11.46 11.73
C ALA A 189 -17.90 -12.74 11.81
N SER A 190 -16.64 -12.57 11.44
CA SER A 190 -15.54 -13.51 11.48
C SER A 190 -15.73 -14.73 12.38
N THR A 191 -15.63 -15.92 11.81
CA THR A 191 -15.31 -17.17 12.50
C THR A 191 -13.84 -17.18 12.96
N GLY A 192 -13.34 -16.09 13.46
CA GLY A 192 -12.08 -15.95 14.16
C GLY A 192 -12.37 -15.54 15.57
N SER A 193 -11.84 -16.26 16.56
CA SER A 193 -11.96 -16.01 17.98
C SER A 193 -11.68 -14.55 18.34
N ALA A 194 -12.69 -13.70 18.21
CA ALA A 194 -12.63 -12.34 18.70
C ALA A 194 -12.84 -12.39 20.20
N GLY A 195 -11.81 -12.01 20.95
CA GLY A 195 -11.95 -11.73 22.37
C GLY A 195 -12.99 -10.62 22.60
N PRO A 196 -13.57 -10.52 23.80
CA PRO A 196 -14.61 -9.55 24.11
C PRO A 196 -14.03 -8.13 24.05
N GLY A 197 -14.27 -7.41 22.96
CA GLY A 197 -13.86 -6.02 22.88
C GLY A 197 -13.98 -5.28 21.56
N SER A 198 -13.95 -5.91 20.39
CA SER A 198 -14.04 -5.16 19.11
C SER A 198 -14.21 -6.09 17.90
N ALA A 199 -15.37 -6.63 17.68
CA ALA A 199 -15.69 -7.23 16.39
C ALA A 199 -16.09 -6.09 15.44
N SER A 200 -15.20 -5.71 14.52
CA SER A 200 -15.58 -4.87 13.38
C SER A 200 -16.69 -5.57 12.60
N THR A 201 -17.83 -4.93 12.46
CA THR A 201 -18.99 -5.48 11.72
C THR A 201 -18.81 -5.37 10.19
N GLY A 202 -17.60 -5.15 9.70
CA GLY A 202 -17.29 -4.96 8.28
C GLY A 202 -15.87 -5.38 7.91
N PRO A 203 -15.44 -5.10 6.68
CA PRO A 203 -14.09 -5.42 6.22
C PRO A 203 -13.02 -4.62 6.97
N ILE A 204 -11.85 -5.22 7.15
CA ILE A 204 -10.71 -4.63 7.83
C ILE A 204 -9.92 -3.75 6.85
N PHE A 205 -9.61 -2.52 7.27
CA PHE A 205 -8.72 -1.63 6.53
C PHE A 205 -7.25 -1.94 6.82
N LEU A 206 -6.48 -2.11 5.77
CA LEU A 206 -5.02 -2.27 5.76
C LEU A 206 -4.43 -1.08 5.03
N LEU A 207 -3.95 -0.08 5.75
CA LEU A 207 -3.40 1.13 5.14
C LEU A 207 -1.87 1.05 5.09
N ALA A 208 -1.29 1.47 3.98
CA ALA A 208 0.14 1.59 3.84
C ALA A 208 0.52 3.02 3.43
N SER A 209 1.54 3.56 4.09
CA SER A 209 2.00 4.93 3.91
C SER A 209 3.52 5.00 3.93
N ALA A 210 4.08 6.02 3.30
CA ALA A 210 5.40 6.52 3.68
C ALA A 210 5.34 7.07 5.12
N THR A 211 6.48 7.48 5.66
CA THR A 211 6.56 8.08 6.99
C THR A 211 5.65 9.30 7.10
N VAL A 212 4.72 9.27 8.04
CA VAL A 212 3.82 10.37 8.40
C VAL A 212 3.89 10.58 9.91
N SER A 213 3.61 11.81 10.37
CA SER A 213 3.75 12.16 11.79
C SER A 213 2.70 11.52 12.69
N GLU A 214 1.48 11.35 12.19
CA GLU A 214 0.33 10.85 12.96
C GLU A 214 -0.44 9.79 12.14
N PRO A 215 0.08 8.54 12.06
CA PRO A 215 -0.51 7.51 11.22
C PRO A 215 -1.95 7.15 11.61
N ALA A 216 -2.25 6.95 12.90
CA ALA A 216 -3.59 6.61 13.37
C ALA A 216 -4.60 7.71 13.07
N SER A 217 -4.22 8.98 13.26
CA SER A 217 -5.07 10.12 12.88
C SER A 217 -5.35 10.14 11.38
N CYS A 218 -4.34 9.88 10.55
CA CYS A 218 -4.49 9.76 9.10
C CYS A 218 -5.46 8.63 8.72
N ALA A 219 -5.30 7.46 9.31
CA ALA A 219 -6.18 6.31 9.08
C ALA A 219 -7.64 6.63 9.50
N PHE A 220 -7.82 7.25 10.66
CA PHE A 220 -9.15 7.63 11.15
C PHE A 220 -9.82 8.67 10.25
N LEU A 221 -9.11 9.70 9.82
CA LEU A 221 -9.63 10.71 8.90
C LEU A 221 -10.09 10.10 7.57
N LEU A 222 -9.36 9.13 7.04
CA LEU A 222 -9.70 8.44 5.80
C LEU A 222 -10.85 7.44 5.96
N THR A 223 -10.83 6.62 6.99
CA THR A 223 -11.73 5.47 7.11
C THR A 223 -12.91 5.70 8.06
N GLY A 224 -12.75 6.59 9.03
CA GLY A 224 -13.66 6.74 10.17
C GLY A 224 -13.56 5.61 11.20
N GLN A 225 -12.51 4.80 11.13
CA GLN A 225 -12.27 3.67 12.03
C GLN A 225 -10.93 3.88 12.76
N PRO A 226 -10.85 3.56 14.07
CA PRO A 226 -9.57 3.55 14.78
C PRO A 226 -8.67 2.45 14.18
N ALA A 227 -7.37 2.72 14.09
CA ALA A 227 -6.40 1.79 13.51
C ALA A 227 -5.16 1.68 14.41
N GLU A 228 -4.64 0.47 14.49
CA GLU A 228 -3.33 0.20 15.10
C GLU A 228 -2.21 0.76 14.22
N GLU A 229 -1.16 1.27 14.84
CA GLU A 229 -0.02 1.84 14.14
C GLU A 229 1.17 0.87 14.13
N VAL A 230 1.80 0.74 12.97
CA VAL A 230 3.08 0.06 12.81
C VAL A 230 4.06 1.05 12.18
N THR A 231 4.91 1.65 12.99
CA THR A 231 5.83 2.73 12.60
C THR A 231 7.30 2.32 12.65
N GLU A 232 7.65 1.30 13.42
CA GLU A 232 9.00 0.79 13.49
C GLU A 232 9.38 0.06 12.20
N ASN A 233 10.45 0.52 11.57
CA ASN A 233 10.98 -0.14 10.39
C ASN A 233 12.02 -1.19 10.78
N ALA A 234 11.68 -2.46 10.67
CA ALA A 234 12.56 -3.60 10.95
C ALA A 234 13.34 -4.11 9.71
N ALA A 235 13.21 -3.48 8.54
CA ALA A 235 14.00 -3.85 7.36
C ALA A 235 15.46 -3.38 7.52
N PRO A 236 16.44 -4.09 6.94
CA PRO A 236 17.82 -3.65 6.93
C PRO A 236 17.97 -2.34 6.15
N CYS A 237 18.91 -1.54 6.53
CA CYS A 237 19.27 -0.31 5.81
C CYS A 237 20.78 -0.17 5.79
N GLY A 238 21.36 0.09 4.63
CA GLY A 238 22.78 0.44 4.51
C GLY A 238 23.11 1.77 5.20
N PRO A 239 24.39 2.09 5.35
CA PRO A 239 24.77 3.40 5.86
C PRO A 239 24.32 4.50 4.89
N VAL A 240 23.78 5.58 5.42
CA VAL A 240 23.34 6.73 4.61
C VAL A 240 24.15 7.96 5.01
N THR A 241 24.81 8.57 4.04
CA THR A 241 25.44 9.87 4.18
C THR A 241 24.53 10.94 3.58
N PHE A 242 24.17 11.92 4.38
CA PHE A 242 23.39 13.05 3.92
C PHE A 242 24.31 14.25 3.73
N GLY A 243 24.45 14.72 2.49
CA GLY A 243 25.26 15.87 2.12
C GLY A 243 24.39 17.07 1.73
N LEU A 244 24.61 18.20 2.36
CA LEU A 244 24.07 19.49 1.90
C LEU A 244 25.10 20.09 0.93
N TRP A 245 24.68 20.24 -0.32
CA TRP A 245 25.55 20.78 -1.37
C TRP A 245 25.20 22.24 -1.65
N GLU A 246 26.18 23.13 -1.42
CA GLU A 246 26.05 24.52 -1.78
C GLU A 246 26.73 24.76 -3.15
N PRO A 247 25.97 25.15 -4.20
CA PRO A 247 26.54 25.38 -5.51
C PRO A 247 27.67 26.45 -5.47
N PRO A 248 28.81 26.26 -6.20
CA PRO A 248 29.89 27.18 -6.21
C PRO A 248 29.53 28.54 -6.83
N LEU A 249 30.24 29.57 -6.44
CA LEU A 249 30.13 30.89 -7.04
C LEU A 249 30.65 30.86 -8.48
N THR A 250 29.96 31.58 -9.35
CA THR A 250 30.38 31.79 -10.73
C THR A 250 31.26 33.05 -10.84
N SER A 251 31.94 33.23 -11.96
CA SER A 251 32.62 34.46 -12.29
C SER A 251 31.65 35.61 -12.67
N THR A 252 30.39 35.28 -12.92
CA THR A 252 29.36 36.26 -13.27
C THR A 252 28.90 37.03 -12.04
N ARG A 253 28.69 38.34 -12.20
CA ARG A 253 28.14 39.23 -11.20
C ARG A 253 26.70 39.53 -11.52
N GLY A 254 25.82 39.46 -10.53
CA GLY A 254 24.42 39.85 -10.60
C GLY A 254 24.23 41.36 -10.44
N GLU A 255 22.97 41.76 -10.21
CA GLU A 255 22.64 43.16 -9.93
C GLU A 255 23.45 43.71 -8.75
N ALA A 256 23.85 44.94 -8.89
CA ALA A 256 24.72 45.64 -7.89
C ALA A 256 26.02 44.91 -7.56
N GLY A 257 26.56 44.06 -8.45
CA GLY A 257 27.80 43.34 -8.22
C GLY A 257 27.71 42.14 -7.29
N ALA A 258 26.51 41.70 -6.93
CA ALA A 258 26.28 40.56 -6.04
C ALA A 258 26.87 39.25 -6.61
N PRO A 259 27.47 38.38 -5.77
CA PRO A 259 28.00 37.11 -6.22
C PRO A 259 26.84 36.21 -6.70
N VAL A 260 27.01 35.52 -7.82
CA VAL A 260 26.04 34.60 -8.42
C VAL A 260 26.53 33.18 -8.26
N ARG A 261 25.70 32.29 -7.76
CA ARG A 261 25.95 30.86 -7.70
C ARG A 261 25.41 30.15 -8.95
N ARG A 262 25.95 28.99 -9.27
CA ARG A 262 25.33 28.10 -10.26
C ARG A 262 23.93 27.75 -9.83
N SER A 263 23.04 27.58 -10.80
CA SER A 263 21.66 27.10 -10.49
C SER A 263 21.73 25.67 -9.92
N ALA A 264 20.83 25.36 -9.00
CA ALA A 264 20.71 23.99 -8.42
C ALA A 264 20.54 22.93 -9.51
N THR A 265 19.75 23.23 -10.55
CA THR A 265 19.53 22.30 -11.69
C THR A 265 20.81 22.07 -12.49
N SER A 266 21.59 23.13 -12.79
CA SER A 266 22.85 23.01 -13.52
C SER A 266 23.89 22.22 -12.71
N GLU A 267 23.95 22.45 -11.41
CA GLU A 267 24.86 21.74 -10.53
C GLU A 267 24.47 20.26 -10.38
N ALA A 268 23.18 19.97 -10.22
CA ALA A 268 22.68 18.60 -10.16
C ALA A 268 22.95 17.84 -11.46
N ALA A 269 22.84 18.49 -12.63
CA ALA A 269 23.18 17.89 -13.91
C ALA A 269 24.67 17.56 -14.03
N GLY A 270 25.55 18.43 -13.55
CA GLY A 270 26.99 18.19 -13.50
C GLY A 270 27.35 17.02 -12.58
N LEU A 271 26.78 16.99 -11.36
CA LEU A 271 26.97 15.89 -10.42
C LEU A 271 26.46 14.56 -10.99
N LEU A 272 25.29 14.58 -11.63
CA LEU A 272 24.73 13.41 -12.30
C LEU A 272 25.68 12.86 -13.38
N ALA A 273 26.19 13.75 -14.24
CA ALA A 273 27.11 13.36 -15.31
C ALA A 273 28.40 12.73 -14.77
N ASN A 274 28.97 13.31 -13.71
CA ASN A 274 30.19 12.80 -13.07
C ASN A 274 29.95 11.42 -12.42
N LEU A 275 28.84 11.25 -11.69
CA LEU A 275 28.50 9.98 -11.04
C LEU A 275 28.23 8.87 -12.06
N VAL A 276 27.56 9.21 -13.17
CA VAL A 276 27.32 8.25 -14.27
C VAL A 276 28.64 7.84 -14.93
N ALA A 277 29.58 8.78 -15.12
CA ALA A 277 30.90 8.48 -15.68
C ALA A 277 31.71 7.51 -14.78
N GLU A 278 31.52 7.59 -13.46
CA GLU A 278 32.12 6.69 -12.48
C GLU A 278 31.30 5.39 -12.26
N ALA A 279 30.32 5.12 -13.12
CA ALA A 279 29.42 3.96 -13.03
C ALA A 279 28.66 3.84 -11.68
N VAL A 280 28.43 4.95 -10.99
CA VAL A 280 27.66 5.00 -9.75
C VAL A 280 26.15 5.09 -10.10
N PRO A 281 25.31 4.18 -9.62
CA PRO A 281 23.86 4.32 -9.78
C PRO A 281 23.36 5.61 -9.12
N VAL A 282 22.71 6.47 -9.89
CA VAL A 282 22.29 7.79 -9.42
C VAL A 282 20.89 8.14 -9.94
N LEU A 283 20.14 8.84 -9.10
CA LEU A 283 18.82 9.38 -9.44
C LEU A 283 18.77 10.85 -9.02
N ALA A 284 18.40 11.73 -9.95
CA ALA A 284 18.27 13.15 -9.70
C ALA A 284 16.80 13.59 -9.88
N PHE A 285 16.30 14.38 -8.93
CA PHE A 285 14.98 15.02 -9.00
C PHE A 285 15.18 16.52 -9.16
N THR A 286 14.54 17.08 -10.20
CA THR A 286 14.53 18.53 -10.43
C THR A 286 13.08 19.02 -10.53
N ARG A 287 12.87 20.30 -10.26
CA ARG A 287 11.58 20.94 -10.60
C ARG A 287 11.53 21.16 -12.10
N SER A 288 10.41 20.79 -12.70
CA SER A 288 10.06 21.15 -14.09
C SER A 288 9.55 22.58 -14.16
#